data_35998675292a440bb65eb7471c5a57d1
#
_entry.id   35998675292a440bb65eb7471c5a57d1
#
_cell.length_a   1.000
_cell.length_b   1.000
_cell.length_c   1.000
_cell.angle_alpha   90.00
_cell.angle_beta   90.00
_cell.angle_gamma   90.00
#
_symmetry.space_group_name_H-M   'P 1'
#
loop_
_entity.id
_entity.type
_entity.pdbx_description
1 polymer ?
#
loop_
_entity_poly.entity_id
_entity_poly.type
_entity_poly.pdbx_seq_one_letter_code
_entity_poly.pdbx_strand_id
1 'polypeptide(L)'
;MIPLVIEPNALAELLDDAPEGTEYLIVDLCRDENYQRHHIPGAVHISPSELVSGAQPAVGKLPPIDRLENLFSRIGYDPGKHIIAYDDEGGGWAGRFIWTLDVVGHKKSSYLNGGLIAWADDQLPLTASATETKETSVSLTIHPEFIAEKEEVLASLKDANTQIWDARSPEEYMGEKVFAARGGHIPGAINFDWLELMDRQKGLRLRQDIANLVSAKGFESSSKIITHCQTHHRSGLTYLVGKVLDLNIKAYHGSWAEWGNDSDTPIDNPAA
;
A
#
# COMPACT_ATOMS: atom_id res chain seq x y z
N MET A 1 0.58 4.55 -22.56
CA MET A 1 -0.08 4.24 -21.26
C MET A 1 1.03 4.09 -20.23
N ILE A 2 0.93 4.76 -19.09
CA ILE A 2 1.93 4.69 -18.01
C ILE A 2 1.74 3.33 -17.28
N PRO A 3 2.82 2.56 -17.03
CA PRO A 3 2.72 1.27 -16.35
C PRO A 3 2.38 1.44 -14.88
N LEU A 4 1.86 0.38 -14.22
CA LEU A 4 1.55 0.40 -12.79
C LEU A 4 2.80 0.64 -11.92
N VAL A 5 3.97 0.16 -12.37
CA VAL A 5 5.27 0.43 -11.75
C VAL A 5 6.10 1.22 -12.74
N ILE A 6 6.51 2.44 -12.36
CA ILE A 6 7.33 3.34 -13.20
C ILE A 6 8.70 3.52 -12.56
N GLU A 7 9.76 3.44 -13.37
CA GLU A 7 11.13 3.70 -12.93
C GLU A 7 11.40 5.20 -12.77
N PRO A 8 12.31 5.61 -11.85
CA PRO A 8 12.61 7.02 -11.60
C PRO A 8 13.01 7.81 -12.85
N ASN A 9 13.92 7.28 -13.67
CA ASN A 9 14.35 7.96 -14.90
C ASN A 9 13.20 8.11 -15.92
N ALA A 10 12.34 7.09 -16.04
CA ALA A 10 11.18 7.16 -16.93
C ALA A 10 10.14 8.20 -16.42
N LEU A 11 10.00 8.34 -15.10
CA LEU A 11 9.15 9.41 -14.55
C LEU A 11 9.78 10.79 -14.79
N ALA A 12 11.09 10.93 -14.61
CA ALA A 12 11.78 12.21 -14.85
C ALA A 12 11.61 12.66 -16.32
N GLU A 13 11.84 11.78 -17.28
CA GLU A 13 11.59 12.06 -18.71
C GLU A 13 10.13 12.45 -18.97
N LEU A 14 9.16 11.74 -18.35
CA LEU A 14 7.75 12.05 -18.48
C LEU A 14 7.40 13.44 -17.96
N LEU A 15 8.04 13.89 -16.86
CA LEU A 15 7.81 15.20 -16.26
C LEU A 15 8.47 16.33 -17.04
N ASP A 16 9.65 16.10 -17.61
CA ASP A 16 10.36 17.08 -18.47
C ASP A 16 9.61 17.34 -19.78
N ASP A 17 8.96 16.33 -20.35
CA ASP A 17 8.18 16.43 -21.57
C ASP A 17 6.76 16.97 -21.34
N ALA A 18 6.33 17.09 -20.08
CA ALA A 18 4.95 17.42 -19.76
C ALA A 18 4.66 18.93 -19.94
N PRO A 19 3.61 19.33 -20.69
CA PRO A 19 3.16 20.73 -20.76
C PRO A 19 2.73 21.26 -19.39
N GLU A 20 2.85 22.58 -19.17
CA GLU A 20 2.26 23.23 -18.00
C GLU A 20 0.75 22.91 -17.87
N GLY A 21 0.31 22.44 -16.69
CA GLY A 21 -1.08 22.07 -16.42
C GLY A 21 -1.38 20.57 -16.60
N THR A 22 -0.36 19.75 -16.50
CA THR A 22 -0.32 18.34 -16.84
C THR A 22 -1.37 17.42 -16.25
N GLU A 23 -1.56 16.32 -16.97
CA GLU A 23 -2.42 15.16 -16.68
C GLU A 23 -1.94 14.32 -15.47
N TYR A 24 -0.92 14.78 -14.70
CA TYR A 24 -0.33 14.00 -13.60
C TYR A 24 -0.55 14.67 -12.25
N LEU A 25 -0.69 13.84 -11.22
CA LEU A 25 -0.66 14.22 -9.81
C LEU A 25 0.37 13.33 -9.11
N ILE A 26 1.48 13.92 -8.69
CA ILE A 26 2.51 13.21 -7.94
C ILE A 26 2.18 13.32 -6.46
N VAL A 27 2.10 12.18 -5.78
CA VAL A 27 1.72 12.10 -4.37
C VAL A 27 2.86 11.49 -3.55
N ASP A 28 3.36 12.29 -2.63
CA ASP A 28 4.38 11.91 -1.65
C ASP A 28 3.72 11.36 -0.38
N LEU A 29 4.07 10.14 -0.02
CA LEU A 29 3.63 9.42 1.19
C LEU A 29 4.79 9.21 2.18
N CYS A 30 5.88 9.95 2.04
CA CYS A 30 6.99 9.93 2.97
C CYS A 30 6.57 10.45 4.35
N ARG A 31 7.43 10.30 5.33
CA ARG A 31 7.26 10.97 6.62
C ARG A 31 7.31 12.49 6.44
N ASP A 32 6.51 13.21 7.24
CA ASP A 32 6.38 14.66 7.16
C ASP A 32 7.74 15.39 7.18
N GLU A 33 8.68 14.93 8.03
CA GLU A 33 10.02 15.52 8.13
C GLU A 33 10.86 15.30 6.86
N ASN A 34 10.67 14.18 6.17
CA ASN A 34 11.38 13.88 4.93
C ASN A 34 10.84 14.73 3.78
N TYR A 35 9.52 14.82 3.63
CA TYR A 35 8.90 15.72 2.66
C TYR A 35 9.35 17.16 2.82
N GLN A 36 9.39 17.66 4.06
CA GLN A 36 9.84 19.05 4.35
C GLN A 36 11.30 19.29 3.99
N ARG A 37 12.15 18.27 4.07
CA ARG A 37 13.57 18.40 3.71
C ARG A 37 13.80 18.33 2.22
N HIS A 38 13.22 17.34 1.58
CA HIS A 38 13.34 17.09 0.15
C HIS A 38 12.30 16.13 -0.37
N HIS A 39 11.71 16.48 -1.49
CA HIS A 39 10.73 15.67 -2.20
C HIS A 39 10.89 15.89 -3.71
N ILE A 40 10.19 15.08 -4.51
CA ILE A 40 10.17 15.21 -5.98
C ILE A 40 9.47 16.53 -6.34
N PRO A 41 10.05 17.39 -7.22
CA PRO A 41 9.40 18.63 -7.64
C PRO A 41 7.96 18.42 -8.13
N GLY A 42 7.04 19.26 -7.65
CA GLY A 42 5.63 19.17 -8.00
C GLY A 42 4.82 18.12 -7.21
N ALA A 43 5.46 17.36 -6.33
CA ALA A 43 4.73 16.41 -5.49
C ALA A 43 3.92 17.11 -4.40
N VAL A 44 2.68 16.63 -4.20
CA VAL A 44 1.80 17.00 -3.09
C VAL A 44 1.94 15.98 -1.98
N HIS A 45 1.89 16.43 -0.73
CA HIS A 45 2.09 15.53 0.41
C HIS A 45 0.77 15.04 1.02
N ILE A 46 0.74 13.75 1.33
CA ILE A 46 -0.24 13.11 2.19
C ILE A 46 0.51 12.48 3.36
N SER A 47 0.26 12.96 4.59
CA SER A 47 0.79 12.28 5.77
C SER A 47 0.20 10.87 5.85
N PRO A 48 1.03 9.83 6.09
CA PRO A 48 0.55 8.46 6.23
C PRO A 48 -0.61 8.27 7.20
N SER A 49 -0.69 9.09 8.25
CA SER A 49 -1.78 9.08 9.23
C SER A 49 -3.14 9.50 8.65
N GLU A 50 -3.18 10.18 7.53
CA GLU A 50 -4.41 10.59 6.85
C GLU A 50 -5.07 9.44 6.07
N LEU A 51 -4.30 8.37 5.77
CA LEU A 51 -4.79 7.19 5.05
C LEU A 51 -5.41 6.12 5.97
N VAL A 52 -5.44 6.35 7.27
CA VAL A 52 -5.96 5.40 8.26
C VAL A 52 -7.01 6.04 9.16
N SER A 53 -7.96 5.23 9.63
CA SER A 53 -9.03 5.73 10.52
C SER A 53 -8.51 6.21 11.87
N GLY A 54 -7.46 5.57 12.39
CA GLY A 54 -6.94 5.76 13.74
C GLY A 54 -7.84 5.19 14.86
N ALA A 55 -8.98 4.60 14.51
CA ALA A 55 -9.95 4.09 15.48
C ALA A 55 -9.54 2.71 16.04
N GLN A 56 -9.49 2.61 17.36
CA GLN A 56 -9.19 1.35 18.04
C GLN A 56 -10.34 0.34 17.91
N PRO A 57 -10.07 -0.98 17.89
CA PRO A 57 -8.72 -1.59 17.86
C PRO A 57 -8.10 -1.63 16.46
N ALA A 58 -8.88 -1.38 15.41
CA ALA A 58 -8.53 -1.55 13.99
C ALA A 58 -8.06 -0.22 13.38
N VAL A 59 -7.02 0.38 13.96
CA VAL A 59 -6.51 1.72 13.58
C VAL A 59 -6.18 1.85 12.09
N GLY A 60 -5.84 0.75 11.42
CA GLY A 60 -5.46 0.69 10.00
C GLY A 60 -6.63 0.69 9.02
N LYS A 61 -7.88 0.64 9.48
CA LYS A 61 -9.04 0.68 8.57
C LYS A 61 -9.06 1.97 7.75
N LEU A 62 -9.78 1.92 6.63
CA LEU A 62 -9.99 3.08 5.78
C LEU A 62 -10.64 4.22 6.60
N PRO A 63 -10.22 5.47 6.41
CA PRO A 63 -10.92 6.61 7.01
C PRO A 63 -12.38 6.70 6.56
N PRO A 64 -13.26 7.36 7.33
CA PRO A 64 -14.58 7.73 6.85
C PRO A 64 -14.52 8.48 5.52
N ILE A 65 -15.55 8.31 4.69
CA ILE A 65 -15.57 8.83 3.31
C ILE A 65 -15.42 10.34 3.24
N ASP A 66 -16.00 11.07 4.17
CA ASP A 66 -15.88 12.53 4.27
C ASP A 66 -14.43 12.99 4.54
N ARG A 67 -13.68 12.25 5.36
CA ARG A 67 -12.23 12.49 5.54
C ARG A 67 -11.45 12.25 4.26
N LEU A 68 -11.78 11.20 3.51
CA LEU A 68 -11.15 10.92 2.22
C LEU A 68 -11.51 11.99 1.20
N GLU A 69 -12.76 12.43 1.10
CA GLU A 69 -13.18 13.49 0.20
C GLU A 69 -12.43 14.80 0.49
N ASN A 70 -12.30 15.18 1.77
CA ASN A 70 -11.51 16.34 2.18
C ASN A 70 -10.02 16.19 1.82
N LEU A 71 -9.43 15.01 2.06
CA LEU A 71 -8.04 14.72 1.69
C LEU A 71 -7.83 14.86 0.18
N PHE A 72 -8.68 14.22 -0.62
CA PHE A 72 -8.60 14.24 -2.07
C PHE A 72 -8.86 15.65 -2.64
N SER A 73 -9.79 16.40 -2.05
CA SER A 73 -10.02 17.83 -2.38
C SER A 73 -8.73 18.65 -2.18
N ARG A 74 -8.11 18.52 -1.01
CA ARG A 74 -6.90 19.27 -0.63
C ARG A 74 -5.72 19.02 -1.56
N ILE A 75 -5.52 17.79 -2.02
CA ILE A 75 -4.43 17.46 -2.93
C ILE A 75 -4.71 17.83 -4.40
N GLY A 76 -5.87 18.41 -4.70
CA GLY A 76 -6.24 18.77 -6.07
C GLY A 76 -6.57 17.57 -6.95
N TYR A 77 -7.21 16.55 -6.36
CA TYR A 77 -7.63 15.34 -7.08
C TYR A 77 -8.51 15.65 -8.28
N ASP A 78 -8.23 14.99 -9.38
CA ASP A 78 -9.02 14.99 -10.60
C ASP A 78 -9.07 13.55 -11.13
N PRO A 79 -10.27 12.95 -11.36
CA PRO A 79 -10.39 11.58 -11.84
C PRO A 79 -9.81 11.39 -13.26
N GLY A 80 -9.59 12.46 -14.01
CA GLY A 80 -8.94 12.44 -15.32
C GLY A 80 -7.43 12.28 -15.28
N LYS A 81 -6.79 12.73 -14.19
CA LYS A 81 -5.33 12.69 -14.03
C LYS A 81 -4.80 11.29 -13.77
N HIS A 82 -3.54 11.06 -14.12
CA HIS A 82 -2.79 9.89 -13.71
C HIS A 82 -2.07 10.19 -12.39
N ILE A 83 -2.28 9.37 -11.37
CA ILE A 83 -1.69 9.56 -10.03
C ILE A 83 -0.43 8.70 -9.91
N ILE A 84 0.69 9.35 -9.55
CA ILE A 84 1.96 8.66 -9.30
C ILE A 84 2.26 8.76 -7.81
N ALA A 85 2.28 7.64 -7.12
CA ALA A 85 2.50 7.56 -5.69
C ALA A 85 3.90 7.04 -5.35
N TYR A 86 4.54 7.64 -4.34
CA TYR A 86 5.80 7.16 -3.81
C TYR A 86 5.90 7.37 -2.30
N ASP A 87 6.79 6.60 -1.67
CA ASP A 87 7.17 6.77 -0.27
C ASP A 87 8.71 6.69 -0.10
N ASP A 88 9.20 6.65 1.14
CA ASP A 88 10.61 6.57 1.49
C ASP A 88 11.00 5.24 2.15
N GLU A 89 10.19 4.19 2.00
CA GLU A 89 10.39 2.93 2.71
C GLU A 89 10.22 1.67 1.84
N GLY A 90 10.00 1.84 0.53
CA GLY A 90 9.92 0.74 -0.44
C GLY A 90 8.51 0.27 -0.76
N GLY A 91 7.51 1.13 -0.65
CA GLY A 91 6.18 0.90 -1.21
C GLY A 91 5.09 0.49 -0.22
N GLY A 92 5.33 0.57 1.09
CA GLY A 92 4.33 0.29 2.09
C GLY A 92 3.16 1.28 2.04
N TRP A 93 3.44 2.56 2.21
CA TRP A 93 2.44 3.62 2.16
C TRP A 93 1.99 3.96 0.74
N ALA A 94 2.89 3.94 -0.22
CA ALA A 94 2.52 4.12 -1.62
C ALA A 94 1.59 3.01 -2.11
N GLY A 95 1.87 1.74 -1.78
CA GLY A 95 0.99 0.62 -2.06
C GLY A 95 -0.35 0.71 -1.32
N ARG A 96 -0.35 1.18 -0.07
CA ARG A 96 -1.58 1.49 0.68
C ARG A 96 -2.41 2.55 -0.04
N PHE A 97 -1.78 3.59 -0.57
CA PHE A 97 -2.49 4.64 -1.31
C PHE A 97 -3.01 4.13 -2.65
N ILE A 98 -2.24 3.31 -3.38
CA ILE A 98 -2.71 2.62 -4.61
C ILE A 98 -3.97 1.78 -4.31
N TRP A 99 -3.99 1.03 -3.19
CA TRP A 99 -5.18 0.33 -2.75
C TRP A 99 -6.34 1.30 -2.45
N THR A 100 -6.07 2.41 -1.77
CA THR A 100 -7.10 3.43 -1.49
C THR A 100 -7.68 3.99 -2.79
N LEU A 101 -6.84 4.22 -3.82
CA LEU A 101 -7.28 4.66 -5.15
C LEU A 101 -8.21 3.63 -5.82
N ASP A 102 -7.88 2.34 -5.74
CA ASP A 102 -8.79 1.29 -6.24
C ASP A 102 -10.11 1.27 -5.46
N VAL A 103 -10.06 1.41 -4.13
CA VAL A 103 -11.26 1.46 -3.28
C VAL A 103 -12.16 2.65 -3.60
N VAL A 104 -11.62 3.79 -4.03
CA VAL A 104 -12.42 4.94 -4.49
C VAL A 104 -12.68 4.96 -5.99
N GLY A 105 -12.32 3.89 -6.70
CA GLY A 105 -12.63 3.69 -8.13
C GLY A 105 -11.70 4.41 -9.10
N HIS A 106 -10.57 4.96 -8.65
CA HIS A 106 -9.58 5.61 -9.52
C HIS A 106 -8.71 4.57 -10.24
N LYS A 107 -8.67 4.62 -11.59
CA LYS A 107 -8.05 3.56 -12.41
C LYS A 107 -6.65 3.91 -12.93
N LYS A 108 -6.27 5.18 -12.92
CA LYS A 108 -5.02 5.67 -13.53
C LYS A 108 -3.98 5.93 -12.45
N SER A 109 -3.30 4.90 -11.98
CA SER A 109 -2.31 5.04 -10.92
C SER A 109 -1.02 4.29 -11.23
N SER A 110 0.10 4.82 -10.73
CA SER A 110 1.41 4.18 -10.77
C SER A 110 2.12 4.31 -9.43
N TYR A 111 2.95 3.33 -9.13
CA TYR A 111 3.93 3.34 -8.06
C TYR A 111 5.31 3.69 -8.64
N LEU A 112 5.99 4.66 -8.05
CA LEU A 112 7.40 4.96 -8.37
C LEU A 112 8.29 3.89 -7.74
N ASN A 113 8.93 3.07 -8.57
CA ASN A 113 9.72 1.92 -8.13
C ASN A 113 10.89 2.33 -7.23
N GLY A 114 10.84 1.88 -5.96
CA GLY A 114 11.81 2.24 -4.91
C GLY A 114 11.60 3.64 -4.31
N GLY A 115 10.58 4.37 -4.76
CA GLY A 115 10.16 5.65 -4.17
C GLY A 115 11.25 6.71 -4.16
N LEU A 116 11.25 7.53 -3.10
CA LEU A 116 12.22 8.64 -2.92
C LEU A 116 13.68 8.15 -2.85
N ILE A 117 13.90 6.95 -2.31
CA ILE A 117 15.26 6.37 -2.18
C ILE A 117 15.83 6.10 -3.57
N ALA A 118 15.08 5.41 -4.45
CA ALA A 118 15.54 5.12 -5.81
C ALA A 118 15.71 6.40 -6.65
N TRP A 119 14.81 7.39 -6.48
CA TRP A 119 14.91 8.69 -7.14
C TRP A 119 16.20 9.41 -6.76
N ALA A 120 16.53 9.44 -5.47
CA ALA A 120 17.77 10.05 -4.98
C ALA A 120 19.04 9.28 -5.41
N ASP A 121 18.99 7.93 -5.40
CA ASP A 121 20.09 7.07 -5.88
C ASP A 121 20.40 7.33 -7.37
N ASP A 122 19.38 7.59 -8.19
CA ASP A 122 19.52 7.95 -9.59
C ASP A 122 19.93 9.42 -9.78
N GLN A 123 20.19 10.18 -8.70
CA GLN A 123 20.63 11.59 -8.68
C GLN A 123 19.65 12.56 -9.38
N LEU A 124 18.36 12.25 -9.34
CA LEU A 124 17.32 13.06 -9.93
C LEU A 124 16.97 14.29 -9.05
N PRO A 125 16.38 15.35 -9.63
CA PRO A 125 16.13 16.59 -8.92
C PRO A 125 15.24 16.44 -7.69
N LEU A 126 15.61 17.11 -6.60
CA LEU A 126 14.84 17.22 -5.37
C LEU A 126 14.62 18.68 -5.01
N THR A 127 13.53 18.97 -4.30
CA THR A 127 13.21 20.31 -3.79
C THR A 127 12.70 20.24 -2.35
N ALA A 128 12.78 21.34 -1.63
CA ALA A 128 12.11 21.57 -0.36
C ALA A 128 10.96 22.62 -0.49
N SER A 129 10.71 23.10 -1.71
CA SER A 129 9.66 24.09 -1.97
C SER A 129 8.30 23.40 -2.02
N ALA A 130 7.39 23.77 -1.12
CA ALA A 130 6.05 23.21 -1.09
C ALA A 130 5.32 23.42 -2.42
N THR A 131 4.60 22.38 -2.85
CA THR A 131 3.75 22.44 -4.04
C THR A 131 2.40 23.08 -3.67
N GLU A 132 2.05 24.17 -4.34
CA GLU A 132 0.72 24.75 -4.20
C GLU A 132 -0.31 23.88 -4.92
N THR A 133 -1.40 23.57 -4.24
CA THR A 133 -2.54 22.84 -4.79
C THR A 133 -3.76 23.72 -4.86
N LYS A 134 -4.59 23.51 -5.86
CA LYS A 134 -5.92 24.10 -5.91
C LYS A 134 -6.93 23.03 -5.46
N GLU A 135 -7.65 23.33 -4.38
CA GLU A 135 -8.71 22.45 -3.91
C GLU A 135 -9.78 22.22 -5.00
N THR A 136 -10.25 20.99 -5.05
CA THR A 136 -11.26 20.53 -6.00
C THR A 136 -12.50 20.06 -5.25
N SER A 137 -13.66 20.05 -5.92
CA SER A 137 -14.86 19.41 -5.37
C SER A 137 -14.81 17.92 -5.65
N VAL A 138 -14.77 17.10 -4.61
CA VAL A 138 -14.64 15.65 -4.72
C VAL A 138 -15.87 14.97 -4.12
N SER A 139 -16.39 13.98 -4.84
CA SER A 139 -17.38 13.03 -4.34
C SER A 139 -16.91 11.63 -4.67
N LEU A 140 -16.73 10.80 -3.65
CA LEU A 140 -16.15 9.46 -3.77
C LEU A 140 -17.22 8.38 -3.59
N THR A 141 -17.00 7.24 -4.22
CA THR A 141 -17.80 6.02 -4.02
C THR A 141 -16.86 4.90 -3.58
N ILE A 142 -17.25 4.18 -2.54
CA ILE A 142 -16.47 3.04 -2.06
C ILE A 142 -16.78 1.80 -2.90
N HIS A 143 -15.72 1.16 -3.40
CA HIS A 143 -15.73 -0.09 -4.14
C HIS A 143 -15.29 -1.23 -3.21
N PRO A 144 -16.23 -1.94 -2.55
CA PRO A 144 -15.92 -2.93 -1.52
C PRO A 144 -15.22 -4.18 -2.06
N GLU A 145 -15.20 -4.38 -3.37
CA GLU A 145 -14.53 -5.51 -4.01
C GLU A 145 -13.01 -5.56 -3.75
N PHE A 146 -12.39 -4.46 -3.34
CA PHE A 146 -10.97 -4.40 -2.98
C PHE A 146 -10.71 -4.56 -1.47
N ILE A 147 -11.78 -4.60 -0.67
CA ILE A 147 -11.72 -4.68 0.79
C ILE A 147 -12.11 -6.10 1.22
N ALA A 148 -11.33 -6.70 2.12
CA ALA A 148 -11.76 -7.85 2.89
C ALA A 148 -12.08 -7.37 4.32
N GLU A 149 -13.27 -7.69 4.81
CA GLU A 149 -13.65 -7.49 6.21
C GLU A 149 -13.37 -8.73 7.04
N LYS A 150 -13.35 -8.59 8.36
CA LYS A 150 -13.06 -9.69 9.31
C LYS A 150 -13.93 -10.94 9.07
N GLU A 151 -15.21 -10.74 8.78
CA GLU A 151 -16.17 -11.79 8.50
C GLU A 151 -15.82 -12.59 7.23
N GLU A 152 -15.31 -11.90 6.20
CA GLU A 152 -14.82 -12.53 4.97
C GLU A 152 -13.56 -13.37 5.24
N VAL A 153 -12.64 -12.84 6.06
CA VAL A 153 -11.44 -13.60 6.48
C VAL A 153 -11.81 -14.82 7.31
N LEU A 154 -12.77 -14.70 8.25
CA LEU A 154 -13.28 -15.83 9.02
C LEU A 154 -13.91 -16.90 8.12
N ALA A 155 -14.70 -16.51 7.13
CA ALA A 155 -15.31 -17.42 6.18
C ALA A 155 -14.25 -18.13 5.31
N SER A 156 -13.17 -17.43 4.95
CA SER A 156 -12.10 -17.95 4.11
C SER A 156 -11.30 -19.09 4.75
N LEU A 157 -11.30 -19.22 6.08
CA LEU A 157 -10.62 -20.31 6.77
C LEU A 157 -11.17 -21.71 6.39
N LYS A 158 -12.34 -21.77 5.78
CA LYS A 158 -12.99 -23.01 5.30
C LYS A 158 -12.99 -23.12 3.78
N ASP A 159 -12.39 -22.16 3.08
CA ASP A 159 -12.37 -22.09 1.62
C ASP A 159 -10.97 -22.40 1.09
N ALA A 160 -10.80 -23.58 0.51
CA ALA A 160 -9.53 -24.03 -0.05
C ALA A 160 -9.04 -23.16 -1.25
N ASN A 161 -9.92 -22.34 -1.84
CA ASN A 161 -9.58 -21.46 -2.95
C ASN A 161 -9.15 -20.05 -2.50
N THR A 162 -9.15 -19.78 -1.20
CA THR A 162 -8.69 -18.51 -0.64
C THR A 162 -7.38 -18.70 0.14
N GLN A 163 -6.38 -17.91 -0.19
CA GLN A 163 -5.09 -17.88 0.48
C GLN A 163 -4.94 -16.57 1.26
N ILE A 164 -4.40 -16.64 2.47
CA ILE A 164 -4.15 -15.45 3.30
C ILE A 164 -2.64 -15.15 3.27
N TRP A 165 -2.29 -13.94 2.87
CA TRP A 165 -0.91 -13.46 2.83
C TRP A 165 -0.62 -12.60 4.07
N ASP A 166 0.15 -13.13 5.01
CA ASP A 166 0.65 -12.37 6.17
C ASP A 166 1.99 -11.72 5.81
N ALA A 167 1.96 -10.39 5.64
CA ALA A 167 3.12 -9.57 5.25
C ALA A 167 4.00 -9.15 6.44
N ARG A 168 3.72 -9.65 7.66
CA ARG A 168 4.49 -9.34 8.87
C ARG A 168 5.80 -10.12 8.91
N SER A 169 6.68 -9.72 9.83
CA SER A 169 7.91 -10.46 10.06
C SER A 169 7.65 -11.88 10.56
N PRO A 170 8.59 -12.83 10.34
CA PRO A 170 8.47 -14.19 10.87
C PRO A 170 8.25 -14.25 12.38
N GLU A 171 8.90 -13.38 13.15
CA GLU A 171 8.75 -13.33 14.61
C GLU A 171 7.34 -12.89 15.06
N GLU A 172 6.71 -11.96 14.31
CA GLU A 172 5.31 -11.59 14.54
C GLU A 172 4.37 -12.74 14.20
N TYR A 173 4.61 -13.41 13.07
CA TYR A 173 3.83 -14.55 12.60
C TYR A 173 3.92 -15.73 13.58
N MET A 174 5.11 -16.04 14.09
CA MET A 174 5.34 -17.12 15.06
C MET A 174 4.81 -16.80 16.46
N GLY A 175 4.42 -15.55 16.74
CA GLY A 175 3.94 -15.12 18.05
C GLY A 175 5.04 -14.74 19.04
N GLU A 176 6.29 -14.69 18.60
CA GLU A 176 7.45 -14.29 19.42
C GLU A 176 7.48 -12.77 19.66
N LYS A 177 6.97 -12.00 18.68
CA LYS A 177 6.83 -10.54 18.75
C LYS A 177 5.37 -10.14 18.67
N VAL A 178 4.85 -9.51 19.73
CA VAL A 178 3.41 -9.27 19.92
C VAL A 178 3.09 -7.78 19.93
N PHE A 179 2.17 -7.34 19.06
CA PHE A 179 1.67 -5.96 18.96
C PHE A 179 0.14 -5.86 19.08
N ALA A 180 -0.53 -6.90 19.58
CA ALA A 180 -1.95 -6.96 19.90
C ALA A 180 -2.14 -7.68 21.24
N ALA A 181 -3.38 -7.91 21.67
CA ALA A 181 -3.65 -8.68 22.88
C ALA A 181 -3.15 -10.13 22.80
N ARG A 182 -3.07 -10.69 21.57
CA ARG A 182 -2.63 -12.06 21.31
C ARG A 182 -1.57 -12.09 20.22
N GLY A 183 -0.57 -12.99 20.35
CA GLY A 183 0.45 -13.29 19.35
C GLY A 183 0.04 -14.42 18.43
N GLY A 184 0.83 -14.65 17.36
CA GLY A 184 0.59 -15.71 16.38
C GLY A 184 0.05 -15.15 15.05
N HIS A 185 -0.70 -15.98 14.32
CA HIS A 185 -1.20 -15.66 12.97
C HIS A 185 -2.61 -16.22 12.72
N ILE A 186 -3.23 -15.79 11.64
CA ILE A 186 -4.50 -16.31 11.15
C ILE A 186 -4.28 -17.77 10.70
N PRO A 187 -5.09 -18.75 11.15
CA PRO A 187 -4.89 -20.15 10.78
C PRO A 187 -4.80 -20.34 9.26
N GLY A 188 -3.76 -21.06 8.83
CA GLY A 188 -3.51 -21.33 7.41
C GLY A 188 -2.92 -20.16 6.60
N ALA A 189 -2.64 -19.03 7.23
CA ALA A 189 -1.97 -17.91 6.54
C ALA A 189 -0.56 -18.29 6.11
N ILE A 190 -0.15 -17.80 4.94
CA ILE A 190 1.20 -17.95 4.40
C ILE A 190 2.00 -16.71 4.79
N ASN A 191 3.07 -16.90 5.56
CA ASN A 191 3.96 -15.79 5.88
C ASN A 191 4.93 -15.51 4.74
N PHE A 192 4.86 -14.29 4.24
CA PHE A 192 5.85 -13.78 3.31
C PHE A 192 6.08 -12.29 3.61
N ASP A 193 7.17 -12.03 4.32
CA ASP A 193 7.53 -10.69 4.80
C ASP A 193 7.65 -9.71 3.63
N TRP A 194 7.00 -8.55 3.75
CA TRP A 194 7.06 -7.49 2.74
C TRP A 194 8.48 -7.05 2.39
N LEU A 195 9.42 -7.17 3.33
CA LEU A 195 10.83 -6.83 3.11
C LEU A 195 11.54 -7.75 2.11
N GLU A 196 11.01 -8.96 1.89
CA GLU A 196 11.56 -9.88 0.89
C GLU A 196 11.20 -9.49 -0.56
N LEU A 197 10.26 -8.53 -0.74
CA LEU A 197 9.77 -8.11 -2.05
C LEU A 197 10.61 -7.00 -2.68
N MET A 198 11.48 -6.34 -1.91
CA MET A 198 12.29 -5.22 -2.37
C MET A 198 13.79 -5.55 -2.38
N ASP A 199 14.51 -4.93 -3.30
CA ASP A 199 15.97 -5.04 -3.41
C ASP A 199 16.63 -3.85 -2.70
N ARG A 200 17.14 -4.10 -1.49
CA ARG A 200 17.82 -3.08 -0.67
C ARG A 200 19.11 -2.55 -1.29
N GLN A 201 19.72 -3.29 -2.22
CA GLN A 201 20.95 -2.88 -2.90
C GLN A 201 20.65 -2.04 -4.15
N LYS A 202 19.36 -1.96 -4.54
CA LYS A 202 18.90 -1.19 -5.70
C LYS A 202 17.87 -0.12 -5.32
N GLY A 203 18.11 0.62 -4.25
CA GLY A 203 17.25 1.72 -3.82
C GLY A 203 15.83 1.27 -3.49
N LEU A 204 15.65 0.14 -2.84
CA LEU A 204 14.36 -0.43 -2.45
C LEU A 204 13.40 -0.75 -3.63
N ARG A 205 13.90 -0.83 -4.85
CA ARG A 205 13.08 -1.24 -6.00
C ARG A 205 12.50 -2.64 -5.81
N LEU A 206 11.36 -2.89 -6.38
CA LEU A 206 10.79 -4.24 -6.43
C LEU A 206 11.80 -5.21 -7.05
N ARG A 207 11.91 -6.39 -6.46
CA ARG A 207 12.79 -7.44 -6.98
C ARG A 207 12.35 -7.89 -8.37
N GLN A 208 13.33 -8.10 -9.26
CA GLN A 208 13.06 -8.56 -10.64
C GLN A 208 12.48 -9.97 -10.70
N ASP A 209 12.80 -10.82 -9.70
CA ASP A 209 12.34 -12.20 -9.58
C ASP A 209 11.05 -12.35 -8.74
N ILE A 210 10.34 -11.27 -8.50
CA ILE A 210 9.18 -11.21 -7.59
C ILE A 210 8.09 -12.24 -7.93
N ALA A 211 7.84 -12.51 -9.22
CA ALA A 211 6.88 -13.52 -9.65
C ALA A 211 7.28 -14.92 -9.19
N ASN A 212 8.56 -15.24 -9.32
CA ASN A 212 9.11 -16.54 -8.89
C ASN A 212 9.03 -16.67 -7.36
N LEU A 213 9.33 -15.59 -6.62
CA LEU A 213 9.26 -15.58 -5.16
C LEU A 213 7.83 -15.83 -4.65
N VAL A 214 6.86 -15.11 -5.21
CA VAL A 214 5.45 -15.25 -4.84
C VAL A 214 4.96 -16.67 -5.14
N SER A 215 5.28 -17.21 -6.31
CA SER A 215 4.95 -18.59 -6.67
C SER A 215 5.65 -19.62 -5.78
N ALA A 216 6.93 -19.42 -5.45
CA ALA A 216 7.69 -20.31 -4.58
C ALA A 216 7.16 -20.34 -3.12
N LYS A 217 6.50 -19.27 -2.66
CA LYS A 217 5.80 -19.21 -1.37
C LYS A 217 4.44 -19.95 -1.41
N GLY A 218 3.99 -20.40 -2.58
CA GLY A 218 2.77 -21.17 -2.75
C GLY A 218 1.54 -20.34 -3.10
N PHE A 219 1.68 -19.06 -3.44
CA PHE A 219 0.56 -18.26 -3.93
C PHE A 219 0.21 -18.64 -5.38
N GLU A 220 -1.07 -18.93 -5.62
CA GLU A 220 -1.58 -19.40 -6.91
C GLU A 220 -2.45 -18.32 -7.57
N SER A 221 -2.23 -18.08 -8.86
CA SER A 221 -3.02 -17.11 -9.64
C SER A 221 -4.49 -17.48 -9.78
N SER A 222 -4.83 -18.76 -9.58
CA SER A 222 -6.21 -19.27 -9.58
C SER A 222 -6.95 -19.00 -8.27
N SER A 223 -6.22 -18.69 -7.20
CA SER A 223 -6.78 -18.48 -5.87
C SER A 223 -7.16 -17.02 -5.65
N LYS A 224 -8.14 -16.80 -4.77
CA LYS A 224 -8.38 -15.51 -4.16
C LYS A 224 -7.34 -15.27 -3.07
N ILE A 225 -6.72 -14.11 -3.05
CA ILE A 225 -5.72 -13.76 -2.05
C ILE A 225 -6.24 -12.63 -1.18
N ILE A 226 -6.11 -12.79 0.14
CA ILE A 226 -6.38 -11.72 1.12
C ILE A 226 -5.07 -11.39 1.81
N THR A 227 -4.59 -10.16 1.61
CA THR A 227 -3.35 -9.72 2.27
C THR A 227 -3.62 -8.89 3.50
N HIS A 228 -2.78 -9.05 4.54
CA HIS A 228 -2.80 -8.26 5.75
C HIS A 228 -1.41 -8.10 6.36
N CYS A 229 -1.28 -7.20 7.33
CA CYS A 229 -0.11 -7.11 8.19
C CYS A 229 -0.52 -6.76 9.63
N GLN A 230 0.09 -5.77 10.28
CA GLN A 230 -0.37 -5.27 11.59
C GLN A 230 -1.55 -4.29 11.44
N THR A 231 -1.47 -3.33 10.48
CA THR A 231 -2.44 -2.23 10.29
C THR A 231 -2.67 -1.87 8.82
N HIS A 232 -2.45 -2.81 7.91
CA HIS A 232 -2.53 -2.63 6.46
C HIS A 232 -1.63 -1.50 5.91
N HIS A 233 -0.43 -1.35 6.46
CA HIS A 233 0.65 -0.53 5.94
C HIS A 233 1.59 -1.38 5.08
N ARG A 234 2.32 -2.34 5.69
CA ARG A 234 3.24 -3.26 4.98
C ARG A 234 2.52 -4.09 3.90
N SER A 235 1.29 -4.49 4.18
CA SER A 235 0.45 -5.17 3.20
C SER A 235 -0.07 -4.28 2.08
N GLY A 236 0.18 -2.98 2.11
CA GLY A 236 0.05 -2.11 0.95
C GLY A 236 0.99 -2.53 -0.17
N LEU A 237 2.26 -2.84 0.15
CA LEU A 237 3.21 -3.35 -0.84
C LEU A 237 2.79 -4.73 -1.37
N THR A 238 2.35 -5.65 -0.53
CA THR A 238 1.91 -6.98 -1.01
C THR A 238 0.64 -6.90 -1.87
N TYR A 239 -0.26 -5.94 -1.57
CA TYR A 239 -1.39 -5.63 -2.46
C TYR A 239 -0.92 -5.12 -3.82
N LEU A 240 0.01 -4.15 -3.84
CA LEU A 240 0.60 -3.62 -5.08
C LEU A 240 1.27 -4.73 -5.89
N VAL A 241 2.05 -5.61 -5.25
CA VAL A 241 2.69 -6.76 -5.91
C VAL A 241 1.64 -7.71 -6.48
N GLY A 242 0.56 -7.98 -5.76
CA GLY A 242 -0.56 -8.76 -6.28
C GLY A 242 -1.14 -8.16 -7.56
N LYS A 243 -1.32 -6.83 -7.61
CA LYS A 243 -1.76 -6.14 -8.84
C LYS A 243 -0.75 -6.24 -9.97
N VAL A 244 0.55 -6.09 -9.69
CA VAL A 244 1.62 -6.21 -10.69
C VAL A 244 1.62 -7.60 -11.34
N LEU A 245 1.30 -8.63 -10.55
CA LEU A 245 1.26 -10.02 -10.99
C LEU A 245 -0.13 -10.49 -11.48
N ASP A 246 -1.08 -9.56 -11.60
CA ASP A 246 -2.47 -9.84 -12.01
C ASP A 246 -3.16 -10.93 -11.15
N LEU A 247 -2.89 -10.91 -9.83
CA LEU A 247 -3.50 -11.81 -8.86
C LEU A 247 -4.88 -11.29 -8.42
N ASN A 248 -5.82 -12.19 -8.14
CA ASN A 248 -7.10 -11.83 -7.54
C ASN A 248 -6.93 -11.50 -6.05
N ILE A 249 -6.49 -10.26 -5.75
CA ILE A 249 -6.08 -9.85 -4.40
C ILE A 249 -7.00 -8.79 -3.81
N LYS A 250 -7.31 -8.95 -2.51
CA LYS A 250 -7.97 -7.97 -1.65
C LYS A 250 -7.11 -7.65 -0.44
N ALA A 251 -7.37 -6.54 0.22
CA ALA A 251 -6.71 -6.20 1.48
C ALA A 251 -7.67 -6.30 2.67
N TYR A 252 -7.27 -7.05 3.69
CA TYR A 252 -7.90 -7.01 5.01
C TYR A 252 -7.33 -5.82 5.79
N HIS A 253 -8.00 -4.68 5.69
CA HIS A 253 -7.51 -3.42 6.25
C HIS A 253 -7.59 -3.34 7.79
N GLY A 254 -8.44 -4.16 8.45
CA GLY A 254 -8.44 -4.30 9.91
C GLY A 254 -7.17 -4.99 10.42
N SER A 255 -6.63 -5.91 9.63
CA SER A 255 -5.35 -6.58 9.84
C SER A 255 -5.22 -7.26 11.22
N TRP A 256 -3.98 -7.52 11.66
CA TRP A 256 -3.75 -8.14 12.97
C TRP A 256 -4.21 -7.27 14.14
N ALA A 257 -4.20 -5.92 13.97
CA ALA A 257 -4.72 -5.02 14.99
C ALA A 257 -6.21 -5.26 15.29
N GLU A 258 -7.01 -5.66 14.32
CA GLU A 258 -8.39 -6.09 14.55
C GLU A 258 -8.44 -7.56 15.02
N TRP A 259 -7.78 -8.47 14.28
CA TRP A 259 -7.84 -9.91 14.51
C TRP A 259 -7.25 -10.34 15.86
N GLY A 260 -6.04 -9.90 16.18
CA GLY A 260 -5.32 -10.26 17.41
C GLY A 260 -5.89 -9.64 18.68
N ASN A 261 -6.75 -8.62 18.56
CA ASN A 261 -7.45 -7.99 19.69
C ASN A 261 -8.90 -8.50 19.88
N ASP A 262 -9.42 -9.31 18.98
CA ASP A 262 -10.74 -9.90 19.09
C ASP A 262 -10.63 -11.33 19.64
N SER A 263 -11.19 -11.59 20.84
CA SER A 263 -11.13 -12.89 21.51
C SER A 263 -11.80 -14.02 20.73
N ASP A 264 -12.73 -13.69 19.84
CA ASP A 264 -13.55 -14.66 19.11
C ASP A 264 -12.91 -15.12 17.80
N THR A 265 -11.79 -14.51 17.38
CA THR A 265 -11.05 -14.93 16.20
C THR A 265 -10.10 -16.09 16.51
N PRO A 266 -10.05 -17.14 15.66
CA PRO A 266 -9.09 -18.23 15.83
C PRO A 266 -7.67 -17.78 15.53
N ILE A 267 -6.70 -18.33 16.23
CA ILE A 267 -5.27 -18.01 16.11
C ILE A 267 -4.44 -19.29 16.20
N ASP A 268 -3.47 -19.41 15.30
CA ASP A 268 -2.35 -20.33 15.47
C ASP A 268 -1.18 -19.54 16.10
N ASN A 269 -0.70 -20.03 17.25
CA ASN A 269 0.41 -19.41 17.98
C ASN A 269 1.48 -20.45 18.29
N PRO A 270 2.49 -20.60 17.42
CA PRO A 270 3.55 -21.58 17.63
C PRO A 270 4.44 -21.31 18.85
N ALA A 271 4.49 -20.07 19.35
CA ALA A 271 5.28 -19.69 20.52
C ALA A 271 4.52 -19.86 21.85
N ALA A 272 3.25 -20.31 21.85
CA ALA A 272 2.43 -20.46 23.05
C ALA A 272 2.61 -21.81 23.74
#